data_96158baf09fc3e3a51eb91b69f82337e
#
_entry.id   96158baf09fc3e3a51eb91b69f82337e
#
_cell.length_a   1.000
_cell.length_b   1.000
_cell.length_c   1.000
_cell.angle_alpha   90.00
_cell.angle_beta   90.00
_cell.angle_gamma   90.00
#
_symmetry.space_group_name_H-M   'P 1'
#
loop_
_entity.id
_entity.type
_entity.pdbx_description
1 polymer ?
#
loop_
_entity_poly.entity_id
_entity_poly.type
_entity_poly.pdbx_seq_one_letter_code
_entity_poly.pdbx_strand_id
1 'polypeptide(L)'
;MIMLPVRLRPVYVAAPKNVVVRFDAAPARLPDLAPEAIVLVACVRDEMIRIAQFIDHYRRIGVDHFAIVDNGSEDGTAEWLEQQPDVSLYRTSQSFAAAGCGWAWVETLLDRHAAGRWCLVADADELLVYPGYPDHTLRDLVAYHDAHGFTAMASLMLDMYAVPLCPPKEAVGSLLDLCPYYDSDGIRVACRVLLDRAQGRLVGGFRQRVLGTRVILNKIALFRNQPGVRLSLSNHAILGARCSDLRAVHLHFKYLADFRERVAVEMTRGEHWNGASEYHSYARALGDHKTLDVLYAGSRRWAGVQPLIDCGIMRTSARFERFVSRGSASGA
;
A
#
# COMPACT_ATOMS: atom_id res chain seq x y z
N MET A 1 -24.85 -26.73 22.75
CA MET A 1 -24.56 -26.79 21.29
C MET A 1 -23.10 -26.32 21.12
N ILE A 2 -22.19 -27.29 21.01
CA ILE A 2 -20.74 -27.03 20.98
C ILE A 2 -20.40 -26.63 19.54
N MET A 3 -20.03 -25.36 19.33
CA MET A 3 -19.50 -24.89 18.04
C MET A 3 -18.09 -25.45 17.87
N LEU A 4 -17.92 -26.40 16.97
CA LEU A 4 -16.61 -26.87 16.53
C LEU A 4 -15.84 -25.72 15.86
N PRO A 5 -14.54 -25.53 16.15
CA PRO A 5 -13.76 -24.49 15.49
C PRO A 5 -13.59 -24.85 14.01
N VAL A 6 -14.05 -23.97 13.14
CA VAL A 6 -13.75 -24.04 11.70
C VAL A 6 -12.25 -23.92 11.53
N ARG A 7 -11.58 -25.01 11.18
CA ARG A 7 -10.18 -25.02 10.76
C ARG A 7 -10.07 -24.29 9.43
N LEU A 8 -9.82 -22.99 9.47
CA LEU A 8 -9.38 -22.26 8.30
C LEU A 8 -7.97 -22.74 7.95
N ARG A 9 -7.82 -23.44 6.82
CA ARG A 9 -6.50 -23.74 6.26
C ARG A 9 -5.79 -22.39 5.99
N PRO A 10 -4.51 -22.24 6.35
CA PRO A 10 -3.75 -21.08 5.96
C PRO A 10 -3.66 -21.07 4.43
N VAL A 11 -4.29 -20.09 3.81
CA VAL A 11 -4.10 -19.83 2.38
C VAL A 11 -2.78 -19.11 2.24
N TYR A 12 -1.70 -19.86 2.06
CA TYR A 12 -0.43 -19.31 1.60
C TYR A 12 -0.59 -19.01 0.10
N VAL A 13 -0.74 -17.76 -0.23
CA VAL A 13 -0.50 -17.31 -1.60
C VAL A 13 0.99 -16.99 -1.70
N ALA A 14 1.80 -18.01 -1.91
CA ALA A 14 3.12 -17.80 -2.49
C ALA A 14 2.91 -17.37 -3.94
N ALA A 15 3.83 -16.57 -4.49
CA ALA A 15 3.88 -16.40 -5.94
C ALA A 15 3.74 -17.78 -6.60
N PRO A 16 2.99 -17.92 -7.70
CA PRO A 16 2.85 -19.19 -8.35
C PRO A 16 4.25 -19.73 -8.64
N LYS A 17 4.57 -20.92 -8.10
CA LYS A 17 5.86 -21.55 -8.35
C LYS A 17 5.99 -21.76 -9.86
N ASN A 18 7.06 -21.23 -10.47
CA ASN A 18 7.39 -21.33 -11.89
C ASN A 18 6.74 -20.30 -12.83
N VAL A 19 6.36 -19.11 -12.36
CA VAL A 19 6.07 -18.00 -13.28
C VAL A 19 7.35 -17.54 -13.94
N VAL A 20 7.43 -17.67 -15.25
CA VAL A 20 8.51 -17.05 -16.03
C VAL A 20 8.14 -15.59 -16.23
N VAL A 21 8.83 -14.71 -15.53
CA VAL A 21 8.65 -13.26 -15.68
C VAL A 21 9.26 -12.80 -17.01
N ARG A 22 8.47 -12.05 -17.79
CA ARG A 22 8.89 -11.43 -19.04
C ARG A 22 8.55 -9.96 -19.02
N PHE A 23 9.51 -9.14 -19.42
CA PHE A 23 9.29 -7.73 -19.66
C PHE A 23 9.45 -7.46 -21.16
N ASP A 24 8.47 -6.77 -21.74
CA ASP A 24 8.47 -6.33 -23.14
C ASP A 24 9.48 -5.19 -23.32
N ALA A 25 9.64 -4.36 -22.28
CA ALA A 25 10.71 -3.37 -22.16
C ALA A 25 11.24 -3.30 -20.73
N ALA A 26 12.51 -2.97 -20.59
CA ALA A 26 13.21 -2.81 -19.32
C ALA A 26 14.32 -1.76 -19.46
N PRO A 27 14.78 -1.14 -18.35
CA PRO A 27 15.92 -0.23 -18.36
C PRO A 27 17.17 -0.92 -18.94
N ALA A 28 17.92 -0.22 -19.80
CA ALA A 28 19.14 -0.74 -20.41
C ALA A 28 20.25 -1.01 -19.37
N ARG A 29 20.23 -0.30 -18.26
CA ARG A 29 21.12 -0.46 -17.12
C ARG A 29 20.35 -0.33 -15.82
N LEU A 30 20.74 -1.08 -14.79
CA LEU A 30 20.30 -0.84 -13.43
C LEU A 30 20.99 0.42 -12.89
N PRO A 31 20.31 1.24 -12.08
CA PRO A 31 20.91 2.40 -11.43
C PRO A 31 21.99 1.95 -10.44
N ASP A 32 23.05 2.74 -10.33
CA ASP A 32 24.06 2.57 -9.28
C ASP A 32 23.54 3.21 -8.00
N LEU A 33 22.86 2.44 -7.17
CA LEU A 33 22.24 2.90 -5.94
C LEU A 33 23.19 2.69 -4.76
N ALA A 34 23.32 3.73 -3.93
CA ALA A 34 24.03 3.63 -2.65
C ALA A 34 23.44 2.50 -1.78
N PRO A 35 24.27 1.84 -0.92
CA PRO A 35 23.81 0.76 -0.04
C PRO A 35 22.65 1.16 0.88
N GLU A 36 22.61 2.43 1.30
CA GLU A 36 21.60 3.03 2.17
C GLU A 36 20.37 3.55 1.42
N ALA A 37 20.34 3.45 0.09
CA ALA A 37 19.21 3.90 -0.71
C ALA A 37 17.93 3.16 -0.33
N ILE A 38 16.83 3.90 -0.21
CA ILE A 38 15.49 3.37 0.05
C ILE A 38 14.77 3.23 -1.30
N VAL A 39 14.37 2.00 -1.62
CA VAL A 39 13.75 1.68 -2.91
C VAL A 39 12.25 1.40 -2.74
N LEU A 40 11.44 1.99 -3.61
CA LEU A 40 10.03 1.64 -3.71
C LEU A 40 9.80 0.78 -4.96
N VAL A 41 9.06 -0.33 -4.77
CA VAL A 41 8.60 -1.20 -5.86
C VAL A 41 7.10 -1.10 -6.00
N ALA A 42 6.61 -0.90 -7.23
CA ALA A 42 5.19 -0.83 -7.54
C ALA A 42 4.84 -1.56 -8.83
N CYS A 43 3.59 -2.01 -8.94
CA CYS A 43 2.97 -2.45 -10.19
C CYS A 43 1.80 -1.53 -10.48
N VAL A 44 1.76 -0.95 -11.68
CA VAL A 44 0.77 0.06 -12.06
C VAL A 44 0.05 -0.32 -13.35
N ARG A 45 -1.18 0.19 -13.49
CA ARG A 45 -1.94 0.20 -14.74
C ARG A 45 -3.00 1.30 -14.70
N ASP A 46 -2.95 2.20 -15.68
CA ASP A 46 -3.91 3.30 -15.84
C ASP A 46 -4.06 4.15 -14.56
N GLU A 47 -2.93 4.69 -14.08
CA GLU A 47 -2.84 5.44 -12.82
C GLU A 47 -2.56 6.94 -13.01
N MET A 48 -2.78 7.50 -14.23
CA MET A 48 -2.44 8.89 -14.55
C MET A 48 -3.10 9.91 -13.61
N ILE A 49 -4.30 9.57 -13.11
CA ILE A 49 -5.04 10.42 -12.17
C ILE A 49 -4.32 10.62 -10.82
N ARG A 50 -3.38 9.71 -10.45
CA ARG A 50 -2.72 9.74 -9.13
C ARG A 50 -1.21 9.56 -9.16
N ILE A 51 -0.64 9.05 -10.26
CA ILE A 51 0.77 8.62 -10.30
C ILE A 51 1.76 9.75 -9.97
N ALA A 52 1.49 10.99 -10.42
CA ALA A 52 2.35 12.12 -10.13
C ALA A 52 2.39 12.43 -8.62
N GLN A 53 1.23 12.43 -7.95
CA GLN A 53 1.14 12.68 -6.52
C GLN A 53 1.74 11.52 -5.70
N PHE A 54 1.61 10.28 -6.19
CA PHE A 54 2.26 9.11 -5.60
C PHE A 54 3.78 9.25 -5.62
N ILE A 55 4.38 9.49 -6.75
CA ILE A 55 5.83 9.67 -6.89
C ILE A 55 6.33 10.84 -6.03
N ASP A 56 5.67 11.99 -6.11
CA ASP A 56 6.05 13.18 -5.33
C ASP A 56 5.93 12.98 -3.82
N HIS A 57 4.92 12.25 -3.36
CA HIS A 57 4.77 11.91 -1.95
C HIS A 57 5.95 11.09 -1.45
N TYR A 58 6.29 10.01 -2.16
CA TYR A 58 7.35 9.11 -1.75
C TYR A 58 8.75 9.74 -1.88
N ARG A 59 8.98 10.62 -2.86
CA ARG A 59 10.19 11.46 -2.92
C ARG A 59 10.34 12.34 -1.67
N ARG A 60 9.26 13.02 -1.30
CA ARG A 60 9.27 13.92 -0.12
C ARG A 60 9.55 13.19 1.18
N ILE A 61 9.10 11.97 1.33
CA ILE A 61 9.38 11.18 2.54
C ILE A 61 10.71 10.43 2.49
N GLY A 62 11.48 10.52 1.39
CA GLY A 62 12.86 10.04 1.32
C GLY A 62 13.06 8.72 0.60
N VAL A 63 12.21 8.36 -0.35
CA VAL A 63 12.49 7.29 -1.34
C VAL A 63 13.51 7.82 -2.35
N ASP A 64 14.56 7.06 -2.60
CA ASP A 64 15.64 7.43 -3.51
C ASP A 64 15.43 6.91 -4.93
N HIS A 65 14.74 5.79 -5.07
CA HIS A 65 14.55 5.15 -6.37
C HIS A 65 13.23 4.37 -6.43
N PHE A 66 12.62 4.41 -7.61
CA PHE A 66 11.37 3.71 -7.92
C PHE A 66 11.61 2.63 -8.98
N ALA A 67 11.35 1.39 -8.66
CA ALA A 67 11.33 0.28 -9.61
C ALA A 67 9.87 -0.08 -9.90
N ILE A 68 9.39 0.25 -11.08
CA ILE A 68 7.96 0.18 -11.42
C ILE A 68 7.73 -0.78 -12.59
N VAL A 69 6.72 -1.64 -12.45
CA VAL A 69 6.17 -2.44 -13.56
C VAL A 69 4.89 -1.78 -14.05
N ASP A 70 4.87 -1.39 -15.31
CA ASP A 70 3.66 -0.99 -16.02
C ASP A 70 3.05 -2.22 -16.73
N ASN A 71 1.81 -2.56 -16.39
CA ASN A 71 1.09 -3.68 -16.99
C ASN A 71 0.14 -3.21 -18.10
N GLY A 72 0.67 -2.50 -19.09
CA GLY A 72 -0.03 -2.06 -20.28
C GLY A 72 -1.00 -0.93 -20.02
N SER A 73 -0.55 0.18 -19.44
CA SER A 73 -1.31 1.42 -19.32
C SER A 73 -1.57 2.04 -20.69
N GLU A 74 -2.77 2.63 -20.85
CA GLU A 74 -3.23 3.29 -22.07
C GLU A 74 -3.57 4.78 -21.83
N ASP A 75 -3.45 5.27 -20.59
CA ASP A 75 -3.86 6.60 -20.15
C ASP A 75 -2.71 7.63 -20.06
N GLY A 76 -1.49 7.25 -20.49
CA GLY A 76 -0.29 8.09 -20.42
C GLY A 76 0.57 7.85 -19.18
N THR A 77 0.19 6.94 -18.26
CA THR A 77 0.95 6.61 -17.06
C THR A 77 2.39 6.20 -17.36
N ALA A 78 2.58 5.30 -18.32
CA ALA A 78 3.92 4.78 -18.66
C ALA A 78 4.82 5.86 -19.27
N GLU A 79 4.30 6.68 -20.17
CA GLU A 79 5.00 7.80 -20.82
C GLU A 79 5.41 8.87 -19.81
N TRP A 80 4.57 9.13 -18.82
CA TRP A 80 4.89 10.04 -17.72
C TRP A 80 6.01 9.48 -16.82
N LEU A 81 5.94 8.19 -16.49
CA LEU A 81 6.96 7.51 -15.66
C LEU A 81 8.32 7.45 -16.36
N GLU A 82 8.38 7.27 -17.69
CA GLU A 82 9.62 7.27 -18.46
C GLU A 82 10.40 8.59 -18.37
N GLN A 83 9.71 9.69 -18.11
CA GLN A 83 10.31 11.02 -17.98
C GLN A 83 10.91 11.26 -16.58
N GLN A 84 10.70 10.35 -15.63
CA GLN A 84 11.18 10.53 -14.27
C GLN A 84 12.62 10.00 -14.10
N PRO A 85 13.59 10.81 -13.65
CA PRO A 85 15.00 10.42 -13.62
C PRO A 85 15.33 9.35 -12.59
N ASP A 86 14.51 9.19 -11.57
CA ASP A 86 14.66 8.26 -10.46
C ASP A 86 13.76 7.01 -10.59
N VAL A 87 13.15 6.80 -11.78
CA VAL A 87 12.28 5.66 -12.06
C VAL A 87 12.97 4.68 -13.00
N SER A 88 13.02 3.41 -12.62
CA SER A 88 13.30 2.28 -13.51
C SER A 88 11.98 1.65 -13.93
N LEU A 89 11.52 1.96 -15.15
CA LEU A 89 10.27 1.45 -15.68
C LEU A 89 10.47 0.14 -16.44
N TYR A 90 9.68 -0.86 -16.09
CA TYR A 90 9.54 -2.14 -16.76
C TYR A 90 8.14 -2.23 -17.37
N ARG A 91 8.03 -2.61 -18.65
CA ARG A 91 6.72 -2.80 -19.30
C ARG A 91 6.44 -4.28 -19.52
N THR A 92 5.22 -4.73 -19.29
CA THR A 92 4.81 -6.12 -19.55
C THR A 92 3.37 -6.22 -20.00
N SER A 93 3.13 -7.04 -21.01
CA SER A 93 1.81 -7.46 -21.49
C SER A 93 1.34 -8.80 -20.90
N GLN A 94 2.12 -9.39 -19.98
CA GLN A 94 1.73 -10.64 -19.31
C GLN A 94 0.44 -10.44 -18.51
N SER A 95 -0.37 -11.52 -18.41
CA SER A 95 -1.56 -11.52 -17.55
C SER A 95 -1.18 -11.24 -16.09
N PHE A 96 -1.86 -10.25 -15.51
CA PHE A 96 -1.72 -9.88 -14.10
C PHE A 96 -2.08 -11.04 -13.17
N ALA A 97 -3.19 -11.75 -13.48
CA ALA A 97 -3.61 -12.92 -12.73
C ALA A 97 -2.58 -14.05 -12.80
N ALA A 98 -2.04 -14.35 -14.00
CA ALA A 98 -1.03 -15.38 -14.19
C ALA A 98 0.30 -15.07 -13.46
N ALA A 99 0.61 -13.79 -13.29
CA ALA A 99 1.74 -13.31 -12.47
C ALA A 99 1.44 -13.30 -10.96
N GLY A 100 0.35 -13.95 -10.52
CA GLY A 100 -0.05 -13.96 -9.12
C GLY A 100 -0.53 -12.58 -8.64
N CYS A 101 -1.34 -11.90 -9.44
CA CYS A 101 -1.73 -10.50 -9.29
C CYS A 101 -0.51 -9.57 -9.26
N GLY A 102 0.39 -9.73 -10.23
CA GLY A 102 1.61 -8.92 -10.37
C GLY A 102 2.73 -9.27 -9.39
N TRP A 103 2.50 -10.20 -8.47
CA TRP A 103 3.44 -10.46 -7.38
C TRP A 103 4.79 -10.99 -7.87
N ALA A 104 4.82 -11.84 -8.91
CA ALA A 104 6.06 -12.36 -9.50
C ALA A 104 6.95 -11.25 -10.08
N TRP A 105 6.34 -10.19 -10.61
CA TRP A 105 7.07 -9.02 -11.10
C TRP A 105 7.67 -8.23 -9.94
N VAL A 106 6.87 -7.98 -8.90
CA VAL A 106 7.31 -7.27 -7.69
C VAL A 106 8.50 -7.98 -7.04
N GLU A 107 8.44 -9.31 -6.85
CA GLU A 107 9.57 -10.09 -6.31
C GLU A 107 10.82 -9.95 -7.20
N THR A 108 10.65 -10.00 -8.53
CA THR A 108 11.77 -9.82 -9.48
C THR A 108 12.42 -8.45 -9.32
N LEU A 109 11.63 -7.38 -9.13
CA LEU A 109 12.18 -6.04 -8.95
C LEU A 109 12.80 -5.84 -7.57
N LEU A 110 12.25 -6.43 -6.52
CA LEU A 110 12.87 -6.45 -5.19
C LEU A 110 14.27 -7.10 -5.23
N ASP A 111 14.40 -8.22 -5.94
CA ASP A 111 15.70 -8.89 -6.09
C ASP A 111 16.71 -8.04 -6.88
N ARG A 112 16.25 -7.34 -7.92
CA ARG A 112 17.10 -6.54 -8.79
C ARG A 112 17.54 -5.21 -8.19
N HIS A 113 16.64 -4.50 -7.51
CA HIS A 113 16.85 -3.11 -7.08
C HIS A 113 17.02 -2.95 -5.58
N ALA A 114 16.44 -3.84 -4.77
CA ALA A 114 16.35 -3.68 -3.33
C ALA A 114 17.15 -4.70 -2.52
N ALA A 115 17.97 -5.55 -3.14
CA ALA A 115 18.77 -6.55 -2.41
C ALA A 115 19.67 -5.89 -1.35
N GLY A 116 19.50 -6.29 -0.08
CA GLY A 116 20.24 -5.76 1.08
C GLY A 116 19.76 -4.39 1.58
N ARG A 117 18.79 -3.74 0.92
CA ARG A 117 18.32 -2.38 1.20
C ARG A 117 17.02 -2.37 1.98
N TRP A 118 16.73 -1.23 2.58
CA TRP A 118 15.38 -0.91 3.03
C TRP A 118 14.50 -0.58 1.82
N CYS A 119 13.29 -1.12 1.81
CA CYS A 119 12.39 -0.96 0.67
C CYS A 119 10.93 -0.96 1.09
N LEU A 120 10.10 -0.47 0.17
CA LEU A 120 8.65 -0.42 0.26
C LEU A 120 8.04 -1.15 -0.95
N VAL A 121 6.86 -1.72 -0.75
CA VAL A 121 5.96 -2.12 -1.83
C VAL A 121 4.63 -1.43 -1.61
N ALA A 122 4.23 -0.57 -2.53
CA ALA A 122 2.99 0.19 -2.43
C ALA A 122 2.25 0.20 -3.78
N ASP A 123 0.93 0.21 -3.71
CA ASP A 123 0.07 0.42 -4.86
C ASP A 123 -0.01 1.95 -5.16
N ALA A 124 -0.23 2.36 -6.42
CA ALA A 124 -0.20 3.77 -6.82
C ALA A 124 -1.30 4.63 -6.16
N ASP A 125 -2.31 3.99 -5.61
CA ASP A 125 -3.39 4.63 -4.86
C ASP A 125 -3.16 4.67 -3.33
N GLU A 126 -1.93 4.35 -2.86
CA GLU A 126 -1.57 4.28 -1.45
C GLU A 126 -0.47 5.29 -1.09
N LEU A 127 -0.74 6.22 -0.17
CA LEU A 127 0.23 7.15 0.38
C LEU A 127 0.58 6.77 1.81
N LEU A 128 1.86 6.47 2.07
CA LEU A 128 2.36 6.09 3.39
C LEU A 128 2.47 7.30 4.31
N VAL A 129 1.86 7.21 5.50
CA VAL A 129 2.08 8.12 6.63
C VAL A 129 2.44 7.31 7.87
N TYR A 130 3.22 7.89 8.77
CA TYR A 130 3.81 7.18 9.91
C TYR A 130 3.97 8.12 11.13
N PRO A 131 4.26 7.58 12.32
CA PRO A 131 4.55 8.43 13.48
C PRO A 131 5.69 9.40 13.19
N GLY A 132 5.44 10.69 13.44
CA GLY A 132 6.38 11.77 13.15
C GLY A 132 6.28 12.38 11.74
N TYR A 133 5.39 11.89 10.86
CA TYR A 133 5.09 12.52 9.58
C TYR A 133 4.34 13.86 9.79
N PRO A 134 4.67 14.95 9.04
CA PRO A 134 5.66 15.05 7.96
C PRO A 134 7.07 15.47 8.40
N ASP A 135 7.32 15.70 9.69
CA ASP A 135 8.54 16.33 10.22
C ASP A 135 9.76 15.39 10.16
N HIS A 136 9.54 14.08 10.14
CA HIS A 136 10.56 13.04 10.00
C HIS A 136 10.41 12.29 8.68
N THR A 137 11.53 11.83 8.11
CA THR A 137 11.60 11.10 6.85
C THR A 137 11.70 9.59 7.08
N LEU A 138 11.65 8.80 5.99
CA LEU A 138 11.95 7.36 6.05
C LEU A 138 13.38 7.09 6.54
N ARG A 139 14.35 8.02 6.32
CA ARG A 139 15.71 7.87 6.83
C ARG A 139 15.77 7.88 8.35
N ASP A 140 14.95 8.72 9.00
CA ASP A 140 14.85 8.74 10.47
C ASP A 140 14.24 7.45 11.00
N LEU A 141 13.22 6.92 10.29
CA LEU A 141 12.64 5.62 10.62
C LEU A 141 13.64 4.47 10.43
N VAL A 142 14.39 4.47 9.33
CA VAL A 142 15.44 3.47 9.06
C VAL A 142 16.51 3.52 10.15
N ALA A 143 16.99 4.72 10.51
CA ALA A 143 17.96 4.88 11.60
C ALA A 143 17.42 4.35 12.94
N TYR A 144 16.15 4.63 13.25
CA TYR A 144 15.49 4.07 14.43
C TYR A 144 15.42 2.53 14.39
N HIS A 145 15.03 1.97 13.25
CA HIS A 145 14.91 0.53 13.09
C HIS A 145 16.26 -0.16 13.18
N ASP A 146 17.27 0.36 12.52
CA ASP A 146 18.64 -0.20 12.56
C ASP A 146 19.23 -0.14 13.98
N ALA A 147 19.07 0.99 14.70
CA ALA A 147 19.51 1.15 16.09
C ALA A 147 18.85 0.17 17.07
N HIS A 148 17.66 -0.34 16.73
CA HIS A 148 16.93 -1.28 17.61
C HIS A 148 16.82 -2.69 17.04
N GLY A 149 17.45 -2.97 15.90
CA GLY A 149 17.49 -4.27 15.24
C GLY A 149 16.13 -4.71 14.67
N PHE A 150 15.23 -3.77 14.36
CA PHE A 150 14.01 -4.06 13.61
C PHE A 150 14.34 -4.22 12.12
N THR A 151 13.61 -5.08 11.43
CA THR A 151 13.80 -5.32 10.00
C THR A 151 12.53 -5.12 9.19
N ALA A 152 11.42 -4.76 9.84
CA ALA A 152 10.17 -4.42 9.18
C ALA A 152 9.29 -3.53 10.05
N MET A 153 8.45 -2.73 9.40
CA MET A 153 7.37 -1.95 10.00
C MET A 153 6.04 -2.32 9.36
N ALA A 154 5.08 -2.69 10.17
CA ALA A 154 3.72 -2.94 9.72
C ALA A 154 2.95 -1.64 9.49
N SER A 155 1.94 -1.72 8.63
CA SER A 155 0.97 -0.65 8.42
C SER A 155 -0.45 -1.18 8.33
N LEU A 156 -1.39 -0.24 8.32
CA LEU A 156 -2.79 -0.49 8.09
C LEU A 156 -3.24 0.31 6.87
N MET A 157 -3.95 -0.33 5.95
CA MET A 157 -4.60 0.35 4.83
C MET A 157 -5.88 1.03 5.32
N LEU A 158 -5.98 2.34 5.11
CA LEU A 158 -7.09 3.19 5.53
C LEU A 158 -7.73 3.84 4.31
N ASP A 159 -8.94 3.42 3.98
CA ASP A 159 -9.66 3.98 2.83
C ASP A 159 -9.99 5.46 3.07
N MET A 160 -9.58 6.30 2.11
CA MET A 160 -9.90 7.71 2.03
C MET A 160 -11.04 7.93 1.05
N TYR A 161 -12.00 8.80 1.38
CA TYR A 161 -13.17 9.02 0.54
C TYR A 161 -13.66 10.46 0.56
N ALA A 162 -14.53 10.77 -0.41
CA ALA A 162 -15.15 12.07 -0.60
C ALA A 162 -16.67 12.01 -0.38
N VAL A 163 -17.30 13.17 -0.38
CA VAL A 163 -18.75 13.33 -0.46
C VAL A 163 -19.06 14.32 -1.60
N PRO A 164 -19.68 13.86 -2.67
CA PRO A 164 -20.08 12.46 -3.00
C PRO A 164 -18.88 11.51 -3.10
N LEU A 165 -19.13 10.18 -3.04
CA LEU A 165 -18.07 9.16 -2.99
C LEU A 165 -16.99 9.32 -4.07
N CYS A 166 -17.38 9.60 -5.30
CA CYS A 166 -16.46 9.90 -6.39
C CYS A 166 -16.50 11.41 -6.67
N PRO A 167 -15.41 12.15 -6.40
CA PRO A 167 -15.36 13.56 -6.76
C PRO A 167 -15.55 13.77 -8.27
N PRO A 168 -16.04 14.93 -8.72
CA PRO A 168 -16.16 15.23 -10.15
C PRO A 168 -14.80 15.14 -10.86
N LYS A 169 -14.82 14.82 -12.17
CA LYS A 169 -13.59 14.74 -13.00
C LYS A 169 -12.84 16.08 -13.07
N GLU A 170 -13.56 17.17 -12.97
CA GLU A 170 -13.04 18.53 -13.01
C GLU A 170 -12.47 19.01 -11.66
N ALA A 171 -12.66 18.23 -10.59
CA ALA A 171 -12.13 18.59 -9.27
C ALA A 171 -10.60 18.59 -9.29
N VAL A 172 -10.01 19.68 -8.85
CA VAL A 172 -8.56 19.90 -8.81
C VAL A 172 -8.11 19.98 -7.35
N GLY A 173 -6.98 19.35 -7.03
CA GLY A 173 -6.43 19.37 -5.68
C GLY A 173 -5.53 18.18 -5.41
N SER A 174 -4.97 18.14 -4.22
CA SER A 174 -4.26 16.94 -3.75
C SER A 174 -5.25 15.79 -3.52
N LEU A 175 -4.74 14.56 -3.49
CA LEU A 175 -5.56 13.39 -3.15
C LEU A 175 -6.28 13.56 -1.79
N LEU A 176 -5.65 14.25 -0.83
CA LEU A 176 -6.24 14.58 0.46
C LEU A 176 -7.32 15.67 0.38
N ASP A 177 -7.24 16.59 -0.58
CA ASP A 177 -8.30 17.56 -0.84
C ASP A 177 -9.51 16.90 -1.52
N LEU A 178 -9.24 16.00 -2.45
CA LEU A 178 -10.25 15.27 -3.21
C LEU A 178 -11.00 14.23 -2.36
N CYS A 179 -10.28 13.50 -1.50
CA CYS A 179 -10.81 12.46 -0.62
C CYS A 179 -10.38 12.69 0.83
N PRO A 180 -10.97 13.69 1.53
CA PRO A 180 -10.49 14.11 2.84
C PRO A 180 -11.00 13.28 4.02
N TYR A 181 -11.92 12.33 3.82
CA TYR A 181 -12.57 11.60 4.92
C TYR A 181 -12.05 10.18 5.05
N TYR A 182 -12.06 9.67 6.28
CA TYR A 182 -11.79 8.28 6.63
C TYR A 182 -12.68 7.82 7.79
N ASP A 183 -12.82 6.50 7.97
CA ASP A 183 -13.50 5.92 9.11
C ASP A 183 -12.53 5.75 10.29
N SER A 184 -12.82 6.40 11.44
CA SER A 184 -11.98 6.32 12.64
C SER A 184 -12.20 5.07 13.49
N ASP A 185 -13.21 4.27 13.16
CA ASP A 185 -13.59 3.06 13.88
C ASP A 185 -14.03 1.94 12.92
N GLY A 186 -14.65 0.88 13.44
CA GLY A 186 -15.12 -0.24 12.63
C GLY A 186 -14.03 -1.20 12.16
N ILE A 187 -12.76 -0.98 12.52
CA ILE A 187 -11.65 -1.90 12.27
C ILE A 187 -11.56 -2.90 13.42
N ARG A 188 -11.53 -4.20 13.08
CA ARG A 188 -11.49 -5.27 14.07
C ARG A 188 -10.51 -6.38 13.71
N VAL A 189 -10.06 -7.11 14.70
CA VAL A 189 -9.29 -8.33 14.53
C VAL A 189 -10.24 -9.46 14.14
N ALA A 190 -10.15 -9.93 12.89
CA ALA A 190 -11.01 -11.01 12.38
C ALA A 190 -10.52 -12.40 12.77
N CYS A 191 -9.20 -12.57 12.90
CA CYS A 191 -8.59 -13.83 13.25
C CYS A 191 -7.23 -13.59 13.89
N ARG A 192 -6.94 -14.29 14.99
CA ARG A 192 -5.60 -14.33 15.61
C ARG A 192 -4.73 -15.46 15.04
N VAL A 193 -5.04 -15.97 13.86
CA VAL A 193 -4.20 -16.95 13.19
C VAL A 193 -2.95 -16.27 12.67
N LEU A 194 -1.94 -16.54 13.36
CA LEU A 194 -0.55 -16.18 13.34
C LEU A 194 0.10 -16.54 11.99
N LEU A 195 0.26 -15.57 11.12
CA LEU A 195 1.33 -15.60 10.11
C LEU A 195 2.59 -14.91 10.67
N ASP A 196 2.41 -14.04 11.64
CA ASP A 196 3.41 -13.55 12.58
C ASP A 196 2.74 -13.43 13.95
N ARG A 197 3.44 -13.82 15.04
CA ARG A 197 2.90 -13.88 16.41
C ARG A 197 2.43 -12.52 16.97
N ALA A 198 2.64 -11.42 16.24
CA ALA A 198 2.38 -10.07 16.71
C ALA A 198 1.12 -9.41 16.13
N GLN A 199 0.57 -9.85 14.99
CA GLN A 199 -0.51 -9.11 14.34
C GLN A 199 -1.64 -10.04 13.88
N GLY A 200 -2.82 -9.89 14.48
CA GLY A 200 -4.05 -10.49 13.98
C GLY A 200 -4.45 -9.88 12.62
N ARG A 201 -5.24 -10.62 11.83
CA ARG A 201 -5.79 -10.13 10.57
C ARG A 201 -6.80 -9.01 10.86
N LEU A 202 -6.50 -7.80 10.42
CA LEU A 202 -7.38 -6.63 10.55
C LEU A 202 -8.33 -6.56 9.35
N VAL A 203 -9.60 -6.31 9.61
CA VAL A 203 -10.66 -6.14 8.61
C VAL A 203 -11.64 -5.07 9.08
N GLY A 204 -12.48 -4.56 8.18
CA GLY A 204 -13.50 -3.57 8.52
C GLY A 204 -13.33 -2.28 7.73
N GLY A 205 -13.65 -1.15 8.38
CA GLY A 205 -13.55 0.18 7.80
C GLY A 205 -14.57 0.44 6.68
N PHE A 206 -14.33 1.53 5.95
CA PHE A 206 -15.20 2.07 4.91
C PHE A 206 -15.68 1.01 3.89
N ARG A 207 -14.76 0.23 3.33
CA ARG A 207 -15.05 -0.73 2.29
C ARG A 207 -16.04 -1.79 2.72
N GLN A 208 -15.92 -2.26 3.96
CA GLN A 208 -16.90 -3.22 4.51
C GLN A 208 -18.21 -2.54 4.85
N ARG A 209 -18.20 -1.32 5.38
CA ARG A 209 -19.39 -0.59 5.81
C ARG A 209 -20.26 -0.15 4.62
N VAL A 210 -19.64 0.45 3.60
CA VAL A 210 -20.35 1.08 2.48
C VAL A 210 -20.51 0.12 1.29
N LEU A 211 -19.47 -0.64 0.98
CA LEU A 211 -19.42 -1.47 -0.22
C LEU A 211 -19.60 -2.97 0.07
N GLY A 212 -19.82 -3.35 1.33
CA GLY A 212 -20.05 -4.74 1.72
C GLY A 212 -18.84 -5.68 1.52
N THR A 213 -17.66 -5.13 1.19
CA THR A 213 -16.48 -5.90 0.82
C THR A 213 -15.53 -6.05 1.99
N ARG A 214 -15.24 -7.29 2.35
CA ARG A 214 -14.31 -7.60 3.44
C ARG A 214 -12.93 -7.90 2.90
N VAL A 215 -11.99 -7.00 3.15
CA VAL A 215 -10.58 -7.12 2.75
C VAL A 215 -9.65 -7.18 3.95
N ILE A 216 -8.42 -7.64 3.73
CA ILE A 216 -7.34 -7.59 4.73
C ILE A 216 -6.76 -6.18 4.69
N LEU A 217 -6.75 -5.51 5.84
CA LEU A 217 -6.22 -4.15 5.97
C LEU A 217 -4.75 -4.09 6.37
N ASN A 218 -4.17 -5.23 6.82
CA ASN A 218 -2.74 -5.29 7.14
C ASN A 218 -1.91 -5.06 5.89
N LYS A 219 -0.84 -4.27 6.03
CA LYS A 219 0.21 -4.07 5.03
C LYS A 219 1.58 -4.07 5.72
N ILE A 220 2.64 -4.26 4.95
CA ILE A 220 4.02 -4.04 5.39
C ILE A 220 4.50 -2.75 4.72
N ALA A 221 4.73 -1.73 5.55
CA ALA A 221 5.06 -0.40 5.08
C ALA A 221 6.51 -0.28 4.60
N LEU A 222 7.44 -0.83 5.37
CA LEU A 222 8.87 -0.69 5.19
C LEU A 222 9.54 -1.97 5.69
N PHE A 223 10.50 -2.51 4.93
CA PHE A 223 11.24 -3.70 5.36
C PHE A 223 12.63 -3.75 4.73
N ARG A 224 13.55 -4.47 5.36
CA ARG A 224 14.88 -4.73 4.82
C ARG A 224 14.84 -6.00 3.98
N ASN A 225 15.09 -5.86 2.68
CA ASN A 225 15.13 -7.00 1.75
C ASN A 225 16.47 -7.74 1.87
N GLN A 226 16.53 -8.72 2.76
CA GLN A 226 17.73 -9.46 3.11
C GLN A 226 17.43 -10.96 3.21
N PRO A 227 18.46 -11.83 3.16
CA PRO A 227 18.27 -13.28 3.31
C PRO A 227 17.46 -13.64 4.55
N GLY A 228 16.47 -14.50 4.37
CA GLY A 228 15.57 -14.95 5.45
C GLY A 228 14.36 -14.03 5.70
N VAL A 229 14.35 -12.81 5.18
CA VAL A 229 13.19 -11.90 5.24
C VAL A 229 12.48 -11.89 3.90
N ARG A 230 11.18 -12.16 3.89
CA ARG A 230 10.37 -12.11 2.66
C ARG A 230 8.93 -11.75 2.92
N LEU A 231 8.33 -11.03 2.02
CA LEU A 231 6.90 -10.77 2.02
C LEU A 231 6.10 -12.07 1.78
N SER A 232 4.88 -12.11 2.25
CA SER A 232 3.96 -13.24 2.12
C SER A 232 2.53 -12.70 1.98
N LEU A 233 1.67 -13.42 1.25
CA LEU A 233 0.35 -12.91 0.89
C LEU A 233 0.43 -11.53 0.23
N SER A 234 1.29 -11.40 -0.80
CA SER A 234 1.67 -10.09 -1.32
C SER A 234 2.36 -9.26 -0.21
N ASN A 235 2.07 -7.98 -0.09
CA ASN A 235 2.59 -7.11 0.96
C ASN A 235 1.73 -7.09 2.26
N HIS A 236 0.83 -8.09 2.44
CA HIS A 236 -0.04 -8.15 3.63
C HIS A 236 0.59 -8.83 4.84
N ALA A 237 1.69 -9.55 4.66
CA ALA A 237 2.42 -10.23 5.72
C ALA A 237 3.91 -10.34 5.38
N ILE A 238 4.74 -10.61 6.39
CA ILE A 238 6.18 -10.78 6.25
C ILE A 238 6.65 -11.95 7.11
N LEU A 239 7.60 -12.72 6.59
CA LEU A 239 8.23 -13.85 7.27
C LEU A 239 9.69 -13.54 7.58
N GLY A 240 10.20 -14.04 8.70
CA GLY A 240 11.59 -13.90 9.11
C GLY A 240 11.98 -12.50 9.58
N ALA A 241 11.06 -11.54 9.58
CA ALA A 241 11.34 -10.19 10.02
C ALA A 241 11.14 -10.01 11.53
N ARG A 242 11.89 -9.09 12.11
CA ARG A 242 11.64 -8.52 13.42
C ARG A 242 10.85 -7.23 13.25
N CYS A 243 9.55 -7.30 13.48
CA CYS A 243 8.65 -6.15 13.28
C CYS A 243 8.87 -5.08 14.36
N SER A 244 8.76 -3.82 13.92
CA SER A 244 8.84 -2.63 14.76
C SER A 244 7.70 -2.55 15.78
N ASP A 245 7.91 -1.81 16.84
CA ASP A 245 6.90 -1.38 17.80
C ASP A 245 6.00 -0.24 17.26
N LEU A 246 6.31 0.29 16.07
CA LEU A 246 5.50 1.27 15.34
C LEU A 246 4.48 0.57 14.42
N ARG A 247 3.42 1.29 14.09
CA ARG A 247 2.51 0.94 12.99
C ARG A 247 2.16 2.17 12.19
N ALA A 248 2.50 2.15 10.91
CA ALA A 248 2.17 3.18 9.93
C ALA A 248 0.76 3.01 9.38
N VAL A 249 0.37 3.90 8.47
CA VAL A 249 -0.90 3.84 7.74
C VAL A 249 -0.64 4.12 6.28
N HIS A 250 -1.21 3.31 5.37
CA HIS A 250 -1.36 3.64 3.97
C HIS A 250 -2.72 4.30 3.79
N LEU A 251 -2.74 5.59 3.47
CA LEU A 251 -3.93 6.31 3.04
C LEU A 251 -4.26 5.86 1.62
N HIS A 252 -5.42 5.22 1.44
CA HIS A 252 -5.77 4.53 0.21
C HIS A 252 -6.85 5.28 -0.56
N PHE A 253 -6.49 5.83 -1.72
CA PHE A 253 -7.27 6.75 -2.57
C PHE A 253 -7.90 6.04 -3.76
N LYS A 254 -8.69 5.02 -3.50
CA LYS A 254 -9.36 4.23 -4.54
C LYS A 254 -10.54 4.96 -5.21
N TYR A 255 -11.24 5.81 -4.45
CA TYR A 255 -12.56 6.35 -4.80
C TYR A 255 -12.47 7.71 -5.47
N LEU A 256 -11.61 7.84 -6.48
CA LEU A 256 -11.50 9.05 -7.31
C LEU A 256 -12.54 9.06 -8.44
N ALA A 257 -12.45 10.05 -9.32
CA ALA A 257 -13.39 10.26 -10.41
C ALA A 257 -13.50 9.06 -11.38
N ASP A 258 -12.43 8.29 -11.52
CA ASP A 258 -12.31 7.10 -12.38
C ASP A 258 -12.93 5.82 -11.75
N PHE A 259 -13.28 5.82 -10.48
CA PHE A 259 -13.61 4.59 -9.75
C PHE A 259 -14.74 3.76 -10.39
N ARG A 260 -15.84 4.41 -10.83
CA ARG A 260 -16.96 3.69 -11.46
C ARG A 260 -16.57 3.04 -12.78
N GLU A 261 -15.79 3.76 -13.58
CA GLU A 261 -15.27 3.28 -14.85
C GLU A 261 -14.29 2.12 -14.65
N ARG A 262 -13.36 2.27 -13.70
CA ARG A 262 -12.42 1.22 -13.30
C ARG A 262 -13.14 -0.04 -12.82
N VAL A 263 -14.22 0.09 -12.05
CA VAL A 263 -15.01 -1.07 -11.62
C VAL A 263 -15.55 -1.85 -12.83
N ALA A 264 -16.09 -1.19 -13.82
CA ALA A 264 -16.62 -1.83 -15.04
C ALA A 264 -15.50 -2.51 -15.86
N VAL A 265 -14.37 -1.83 -16.05
CA VAL A 265 -13.20 -2.36 -16.75
C VAL A 265 -12.65 -3.62 -16.06
N GLU A 266 -12.42 -3.55 -14.75
CA GLU A 266 -11.79 -4.65 -14.01
C GLU A 266 -12.70 -5.87 -13.85
N MET A 267 -14.02 -5.67 -13.79
CA MET A 267 -14.99 -6.78 -13.88
C MET A 267 -14.88 -7.53 -15.21
N THR A 268 -14.70 -6.81 -16.32
CA THR A 268 -14.60 -7.40 -17.66
C THR A 268 -13.25 -8.10 -17.82
N ARG A 269 -12.16 -7.52 -17.32
CA ARG A 269 -10.82 -8.11 -17.39
C ARG A 269 -10.69 -9.38 -16.56
N GLY A 270 -11.30 -9.45 -15.37
CA GLY A 270 -11.25 -10.60 -14.49
C GLY A 270 -9.85 -10.95 -13.94
N GLU A 271 -8.87 -10.04 -14.08
CA GLU A 271 -7.45 -10.29 -13.77
C GLU A 271 -7.09 -10.17 -12.28
N HIS A 272 -7.95 -9.52 -11.48
CA HIS A 272 -7.75 -9.38 -10.05
C HIS A 272 -8.06 -10.67 -9.28
N TRP A 273 -7.64 -10.70 -8.01
CA TRP A 273 -7.83 -11.84 -7.12
C TRP A 273 -9.24 -12.43 -7.20
N ASN A 274 -9.32 -13.76 -7.32
CA ASN A 274 -10.57 -14.53 -7.39
C ASN A 274 -11.53 -14.01 -8.48
N GLY A 275 -11.00 -13.79 -9.70
CA GLY A 275 -11.80 -13.31 -10.84
C GLY A 275 -12.43 -11.94 -10.59
N ALA A 276 -11.69 -11.01 -10.00
CA ALA A 276 -12.14 -9.68 -9.66
C ALA A 276 -13.38 -9.62 -8.74
N SER A 277 -13.54 -10.59 -7.85
CA SER A 277 -14.74 -10.72 -6.97
C SER A 277 -14.99 -9.47 -6.13
N GLU A 278 -13.96 -8.72 -5.78
CA GLU A 278 -14.06 -7.44 -5.08
C GLU A 278 -14.79 -6.40 -5.95
N TYR A 279 -14.45 -6.30 -7.23
CA TYR A 279 -15.07 -5.36 -8.18
C TYR A 279 -16.53 -5.71 -8.48
N HIS A 280 -16.89 -7.01 -8.53
CA HIS A 280 -18.29 -7.43 -8.58
C HIS A 280 -19.08 -6.98 -7.34
N SER A 281 -18.47 -6.97 -6.17
CA SER A 281 -19.10 -6.44 -4.96
C SER A 281 -19.28 -4.93 -5.01
N TYR A 282 -18.29 -4.21 -5.53
CA TYR A 282 -18.39 -2.76 -5.76
C TYR A 282 -19.51 -2.41 -6.73
N ALA A 283 -19.58 -3.10 -7.86
CA ALA A 283 -20.64 -2.86 -8.84
C ALA A 283 -22.04 -3.05 -8.23
N ARG A 284 -22.24 -4.09 -7.42
CA ARG A 284 -23.52 -4.31 -6.71
C ARG A 284 -23.85 -3.21 -5.72
N ALA A 285 -22.84 -2.74 -4.94
CA ALA A 285 -23.03 -1.67 -3.96
C ALA A 285 -23.28 -0.31 -4.62
N LEU A 286 -22.61 -0.06 -5.74
CA LEU A 286 -22.80 1.17 -6.52
C LEU A 286 -24.14 1.18 -7.24
N GLY A 287 -24.63 0.01 -7.71
CA GLY A 287 -25.92 -0.18 -8.37
C GLY A 287 -26.32 0.98 -9.29
N ASP A 288 -27.63 1.23 -9.35
CA ASP A 288 -28.18 2.41 -10.05
C ASP A 288 -28.18 3.68 -9.19
N HIS A 289 -27.65 3.61 -7.96
CA HIS A 289 -27.60 4.75 -7.04
C HIS A 289 -26.56 5.77 -7.52
N LYS A 290 -27.02 6.97 -7.83
CA LYS A 290 -26.14 8.11 -8.19
C LYS A 290 -25.34 8.62 -7.00
N THR A 291 -25.90 8.47 -5.78
CA THR A 291 -25.28 8.91 -4.53
C THR A 291 -25.40 7.82 -3.47
N LEU A 292 -24.29 7.54 -2.79
CA LEU A 292 -24.26 6.74 -1.57
C LEU A 292 -24.11 7.68 -0.38
N ASP A 293 -24.87 7.46 0.68
CA ASP A 293 -24.59 8.12 1.96
C ASP A 293 -23.37 7.45 2.59
N VAL A 294 -22.25 8.16 2.51
CA VAL A 294 -20.96 7.64 2.94
C VAL A 294 -20.52 8.13 4.31
N LEU A 295 -21.08 9.26 4.80
CA LEU A 295 -20.77 9.81 6.12
C LEU A 295 -21.57 9.13 7.22
N TYR A 296 -20.96 9.01 8.39
CA TYR A 296 -21.59 8.54 9.62
C TYR A 296 -20.87 9.13 10.84
N ALA A 297 -21.29 8.78 12.04
CA ALA A 297 -20.74 9.35 13.29
C ALA A 297 -19.23 9.06 13.47
N GLY A 298 -18.71 7.99 12.90
CA GLY A 298 -17.28 7.61 12.91
C GLY A 298 -16.44 8.22 11.79
N SER A 299 -17.07 8.91 10.82
CA SER A 299 -16.31 9.60 9.75
C SER A 299 -15.52 10.77 10.32
N ARG A 300 -14.27 10.89 9.92
CA ARG A 300 -13.37 11.99 10.30
C ARG A 300 -12.75 12.60 9.06
N ARG A 301 -12.56 13.92 9.10
CA ARG A 301 -11.75 14.61 8.09
C ARG A 301 -10.27 14.51 8.46
N TRP A 302 -9.43 14.33 7.47
CA TRP A 302 -7.98 14.32 7.65
C TRP A 302 -7.47 15.60 8.28
N ALA A 303 -6.70 15.48 9.34
CA ALA A 303 -6.09 16.58 10.08
C ALA A 303 -4.67 16.20 10.57
N GLY A 304 -3.93 15.41 9.75
CA GLY A 304 -2.62 14.93 10.12
C GLY A 304 -2.64 13.57 10.83
N VAL A 305 -1.48 13.15 11.33
CA VAL A 305 -1.29 11.80 11.89
C VAL A 305 -1.72 11.68 13.35
N GLN A 306 -1.77 12.77 14.11
CA GLN A 306 -2.12 12.72 15.54
C GLN A 306 -3.49 12.09 15.80
N PRO A 307 -4.58 12.45 15.08
CA PRO A 307 -5.88 11.79 15.25
C PRO A 307 -5.86 10.28 14.98
N LEU A 308 -4.97 9.80 14.09
CA LEU A 308 -4.79 8.37 13.83
C LEU A 308 -4.10 7.65 14.99
N ILE A 309 -3.19 8.33 15.70
CA ILE A 309 -2.55 7.83 16.92
C ILE A 309 -3.56 7.77 18.05
N ASP A 310 -4.33 8.85 18.26
CA ASP A 310 -5.31 8.97 19.33
C ASP A 310 -6.42 7.90 19.24
N CYS A 311 -6.87 7.56 18.03
CA CYS A 311 -7.87 6.49 17.82
C CYS A 311 -7.25 5.08 17.68
N GLY A 312 -5.92 4.95 17.77
CA GLY A 312 -5.22 3.67 17.71
C GLY A 312 -5.11 3.03 16.33
N ILE A 313 -5.45 3.73 15.25
CA ILE A 313 -5.22 3.29 13.86
C ILE A 313 -3.73 3.31 13.54
N MET A 314 -3.01 4.35 13.92
CA MET A 314 -1.56 4.44 13.92
C MET A 314 -1.00 4.14 15.30
N ARG A 315 0.24 3.65 15.39
CA ARG A 315 0.88 3.39 16.70
C ARG A 315 2.29 3.95 16.71
N THR A 316 2.55 4.82 17.68
CA THR A 316 3.88 5.28 18.07
C THR A 316 4.38 4.54 19.32
N SER A 317 5.59 4.81 19.74
CA SER A 317 6.16 4.31 21.00
C SER A 317 7.01 5.37 21.69
N ALA A 318 7.01 5.37 23.03
CA ALA A 318 7.86 6.27 23.81
C ALA A 318 9.37 6.09 23.49
N ARG A 319 9.77 4.95 22.96
CA ARG A 319 11.14 4.70 22.48
C ARG A 319 11.43 5.52 21.23
N PHE A 320 10.53 5.50 20.26
CA PHE A 320 10.66 6.28 19.04
C PHE A 320 10.66 7.79 19.31
N GLU A 321 9.72 8.25 20.12
CA GLU A 321 9.63 9.68 20.50
C GLU A 321 10.92 10.18 21.14
N ARG A 322 11.52 9.40 22.06
CA ARG A 322 12.84 9.73 22.64
C ARG A 322 13.98 9.69 21.61
N PHE A 323 13.91 8.78 20.64
CA PHE A 323 14.94 8.66 19.60
C PHE A 323 14.98 9.90 18.72
N VAL A 324 13.83 10.30 18.18
CA VAL A 324 13.75 11.48 17.28
C VAL A 324 14.01 12.79 18.01
N SER A 325 13.56 12.93 19.28
CA SER A 325 13.86 14.12 20.09
C SER A 325 15.35 14.35 20.32
N ARG A 326 16.14 13.28 20.44
CA ARG A 326 17.61 13.36 20.59
C ARG A 326 18.32 13.74 19.29
N GLY A 327 17.84 13.22 18.15
CA GLY A 327 18.36 13.55 16.83
C GLY A 327 18.19 15.05 16.51
N SER A 328 17.07 15.63 16.89
CA SER A 328 16.79 17.08 16.72
C SER A 328 17.68 17.96 17.57
N ALA A 329 18.15 17.49 18.74
CA ALA A 329 19.03 18.27 19.63
C ALA A 329 20.53 18.24 19.24
N SER A 330 20.95 17.31 18.37
CA SER A 330 22.34 17.18 17.92
C SER A 330 22.61 17.88 16.59
N GLY A 331 21.58 18.45 15.95
CA GLY A 331 21.66 19.17 14.66
C GLY A 331 21.46 20.69 14.76
N ALA A 332 21.34 21.25 15.97
CA ALA A 332 21.16 22.68 16.21
C ALA A 332 22.46 23.40 16.58
#